data_a476bf47bd566e197621006142cc7795
#
_entry.id   a476bf47bd566e197621006142cc7795
#
_cell.length_a   1.000
_cell.length_b   1.000
_cell.length_c   1.000
_cell.angle_alpha   90.00
_cell.angle_beta   90.00
_cell.angle_gamma   90.00
#
_symmetry.space_group_name_H-M   'P 1'
#
loop_
_entity.id
_entity.type
_entity.pdbx_description
1 polymer ?
#
loop_
_entity_poly.entity_id
_entity_poly.type
_entity_poly.pdbx_seq_one_letter_code
_entity_poly.pdbx_strand_id
1 'polypeptide(L)'
;MIRSFWAILTCFSGVSYAAFAQPTVIDLRVLSYNINGLPSPIKKGKGPHYARIAEVLNERRAKGIQPHIVLIQEAFDGRSNIVAETTGYKYVLAGPGRKDASKHGKAHWAQKTRKAYASFSDPQKFLNSGLIILSDYPIIEARHKAFSSDECAGFDCLSNKAILLARVQVPGVESPVDIINSHFNSRRSAKAPNKAVLKAHYRQTETLKWFLDQVNTGNATIVAGDFNTKQTERYTYFKKTIGYKDAGEICLKMAESCVLAAGTAPELVLYQTNDKHFYTDGDGARISPLHMERNFDEMLDGKPLSDHLGYEVIYEIKSE
;
A
#
# COMPACT_ATOMS: atom_id res chain seq x y z
N MET A 1 -68.56 34.53 47.05
CA MET A 1 -67.14 34.20 47.34
C MET A 1 -66.54 33.46 46.12
N ILE A 2 -65.84 34.19 45.28
CA ILE A 2 -65.20 33.65 44.02
C ILE A 2 -63.75 33.51 44.35
N ARG A 3 -63.21 32.25 44.30
CA ARG A 3 -61.79 31.98 44.45
C ARG A 3 -61.19 31.86 43.05
N SER A 4 -60.31 32.80 42.70
CA SER A 4 -59.53 32.78 41.48
C SER A 4 -58.30 31.87 41.67
N PHE A 5 -58.14 30.84 40.82
CA PHE A 5 -56.94 30.01 40.70
C PHE A 5 -56.01 30.64 39.65
N TRP A 6 -54.80 30.99 40.10
CA TRP A 6 -53.68 31.38 39.24
C TRP A 6 -52.90 30.13 38.87
N ALA A 7 -52.84 29.79 37.59
CA ALA A 7 -51.97 28.73 37.06
C ALA A 7 -50.58 29.37 36.73
N ILE A 8 -49.58 28.89 37.39
CA ILE A 8 -48.20 29.27 37.10
C ILE A 8 -47.68 28.36 35.99
N LEU A 9 -47.43 28.95 34.81
CA LEU A 9 -46.86 28.27 33.66
C LEU A 9 -45.31 28.33 33.81
N THR A 10 -44.66 27.22 34.20
CA THR A 10 -43.20 27.07 34.23
C THR A 10 -42.72 26.69 32.86
N CYS A 11 -42.09 27.63 32.14
CA CYS A 11 -41.34 27.34 30.92
C CYS A 11 -40.04 26.61 31.28
N PHE A 12 -39.95 25.31 30.97
CA PHE A 12 -38.68 24.60 30.94
C PHE A 12 -37.99 24.91 29.63
N SER A 13 -36.94 25.76 29.65
CA SER A 13 -36.00 25.93 28.57
C SER A 13 -35.06 24.72 28.54
N GLY A 14 -35.37 23.76 27.65
CA GLY A 14 -34.48 22.63 27.38
C GLY A 14 -33.20 23.11 26.71
N VAL A 15 -32.09 23.09 27.43
CA VAL A 15 -30.75 23.25 26.86
C VAL A 15 -30.41 21.95 26.19
N SER A 16 -30.49 21.92 24.84
CA SER A 16 -29.98 20.79 24.04
C SER A 16 -28.45 20.81 24.08
N TYR A 17 -27.86 19.93 24.88
CA TYR A 17 -26.43 19.63 24.80
C TYR A 17 -26.20 18.88 23.47
N ALA A 18 -25.49 19.50 22.53
CA ALA A 18 -24.94 18.78 21.41
C ALA A 18 -23.97 17.73 21.97
N ALA A 19 -24.31 16.46 21.82
CA ALA A 19 -23.40 15.38 22.13
C ALA A 19 -22.23 15.46 21.14
N PHE A 20 -21.06 15.86 21.61
CA PHE A 20 -19.84 15.73 20.82
C PHE A 20 -19.62 14.25 20.57
N ALA A 21 -19.70 13.83 19.31
CA ALA A 21 -19.36 12.47 18.92
C ALA A 21 -17.91 12.21 19.37
N GLN A 22 -17.70 11.12 20.11
CA GLN A 22 -16.34 10.72 20.48
C GLN A 22 -15.57 10.39 19.21
N PRO A 23 -14.31 10.79 19.10
CA PRO A 23 -13.51 10.48 17.92
C PRO A 23 -13.47 8.96 17.70
N THR A 24 -13.84 8.53 16.51
CA THR A 24 -13.78 7.11 16.14
C THR A 24 -12.32 6.71 15.95
N VAL A 25 -11.88 5.68 16.65
CA VAL A 25 -10.53 5.12 16.55
C VAL A 25 -10.63 3.77 15.86
N ILE A 26 -9.91 3.61 14.78
CA ILE A 26 -9.96 2.40 13.95
C ILE A 26 -8.55 1.92 13.63
N ASP A 27 -8.33 0.61 13.76
CA ASP A 27 -7.10 -0.05 13.32
C ASP A 27 -7.19 -0.41 11.83
N LEU A 28 -6.25 0.07 11.05
CA LEU A 28 -6.08 -0.29 9.64
C LEU A 28 -4.79 -1.10 9.46
N ARG A 29 -4.92 -2.38 9.10
CA ARG A 29 -3.79 -3.28 8.83
C ARG A 29 -3.41 -3.23 7.35
N VAL A 30 -2.19 -2.81 7.06
CA VAL A 30 -1.67 -2.69 5.69
C VAL A 30 -0.40 -3.52 5.56
N LEU A 31 -0.43 -4.51 4.68
CA LEU A 31 0.70 -5.36 4.33
C LEU A 31 1.29 -4.93 2.98
N SER A 32 2.59 -4.78 2.88
CA SER A 32 3.34 -4.67 1.61
C SER A 32 4.21 -5.89 1.41
N TYR A 33 4.13 -6.52 0.22
CA TYR A 33 4.87 -7.73 -0.08
C TYR A 33 5.25 -7.86 -1.55
N ASN A 34 6.55 -7.88 -1.84
CA ASN A 34 7.08 -8.28 -3.14
C ASN A 34 7.13 -9.81 -3.20
N ILE A 35 6.33 -10.43 -4.07
CA ILE A 35 6.16 -11.88 -4.17
C ILE A 35 7.15 -12.57 -5.12
N ASN A 36 8.08 -11.81 -5.71
CA ASN A 36 9.10 -12.31 -6.63
C ASN A 36 8.51 -13.14 -7.79
N GLY A 37 7.53 -12.57 -8.45
CA GLY A 37 6.68 -13.23 -9.45
C GLY A 37 7.13 -13.06 -10.88
N LEU A 38 8.43 -13.09 -11.19
CA LEU A 38 8.94 -13.07 -12.55
C LEU A 38 8.46 -14.31 -13.34
N PRO A 39 8.03 -14.14 -14.62
CA PRO A 39 7.49 -15.24 -15.39
C PRO A 39 8.57 -16.23 -15.85
N SER A 40 8.13 -17.45 -16.20
CA SER A 40 8.98 -18.43 -16.87
C SER A 40 9.43 -17.85 -18.26
N PRO A 41 10.70 -18.09 -18.70
CA PRO A 41 11.70 -18.97 -18.09
C PRO A 41 12.58 -18.31 -17.01
N ILE A 42 12.41 -17.03 -16.71
CA ILE A 42 13.27 -16.27 -15.77
C ILE A 42 13.20 -16.88 -14.37
N LYS A 43 11.99 -17.15 -13.87
CA LYS A 43 11.74 -17.88 -12.62
C LYS A 43 10.80 -19.05 -12.89
N LYS A 44 11.21 -20.26 -12.48
CA LYS A 44 10.41 -21.49 -12.63
C LYS A 44 9.94 -21.97 -11.27
N GLY A 45 8.83 -22.75 -11.23
CA GLY A 45 8.37 -23.43 -10.04
C GLY A 45 7.74 -22.53 -8.97
N LYS A 46 7.34 -21.30 -9.28
CA LYS A 46 6.79 -20.35 -8.31
C LYS A 46 5.31 -20.56 -7.95
N GLY A 47 4.57 -21.36 -8.73
CA GLY A 47 3.14 -21.64 -8.46
C GLY A 47 2.85 -22.08 -7.04
N PRO A 48 3.53 -23.12 -6.49
CA PRO A 48 3.34 -23.55 -5.11
C PRO A 48 3.64 -22.44 -4.08
N HIS A 49 4.61 -21.55 -4.33
CA HIS A 49 4.91 -20.43 -3.44
C HIS A 49 3.75 -19.42 -3.40
N TYR A 50 3.13 -19.09 -4.54
CA TYR A 50 1.95 -18.22 -4.57
C TYR A 50 0.74 -18.86 -3.87
N ALA A 51 0.53 -20.17 -4.05
CA ALA A 51 -0.50 -20.90 -3.34
C ALA A 51 -0.28 -20.83 -1.83
N ARG A 52 0.96 -21.03 -1.37
CA ARG A 52 1.29 -20.93 0.07
C ARG A 52 1.10 -19.52 0.61
N ILE A 53 1.46 -18.48 -0.14
CA ILE A 53 1.19 -17.08 0.23
C ILE A 53 -0.33 -16.87 0.42
N ALA A 54 -1.15 -17.38 -0.51
CA ALA A 54 -2.60 -17.30 -0.40
C ALA A 54 -3.15 -18.07 0.81
N GLU A 55 -2.62 -19.25 1.10
CA GLU A 55 -2.97 -20.04 2.29
C GLU A 55 -2.68 -19.27 3.58
N VAL A 56 -1.48 -18.69 3.72
CA VAL A 56 -1.11 -17.87 4.89
C VAL A 56 -2.09 -16.72 5.09
N LEU A 57 -2.45 -16.00 4.02
CA LEU A 57 -3.45 -14.92 4.11
C LEU A 57 -4.83 -15.46 4.54
N ASN A 58 -5.24 -16.64 4.05
CA ASN A 58 -6.49 -17.28 4.44
C ASN A 58 -6.46 -17.77 5.89
N GLU A 59 -5.34 -18.35 6.36
CA GLU A 59 -5.14 -18.72 7.77
C GLU A 59 -5.26 -17.51 8.70
N ARG A 60 -4.67 -16.37 8.30
CA ARG A 60 -4.80 -15.10 9.04
C ARG A 60 -6.24 -14.59 9.05
N ARG A 61 -6.94 -14.70 7.92
CA ARG A 61 -8.37 -14.37 7.81
C ARG A 61 -9.22 -15.22 8.72
N ALA A 62 -9.00 -16.53 8.75
CA ALA A 62 -9.71 -17.43 9.64
C ALA A 62 -9.50 -17.12 11.13
N LYS A 63 -8.35 -16.53 11.48
CA LYS A 63 -8.03 -16.05 12.84
C LYS A 63 -8.51 -14.62 13.13
N GLY A 64 -9.11 -13.91 12.15
CA GLY A 64 -9.53 -12.52 12.30
C GLY A 64 -8.38 -11.51 12.41
N ILE A 65 -7.18 -11.87 11.96
CA ILE A 65 -5.97 -11.04 12.02
C ILE A 65 -5.39 -10.75 10.62
N GLN A 66 -6.20 -10.93 9.56
CA GLN A 66 -5.75 -10.63 8.19
C GLN A 66 -5.45 -9.15 8.01
N PRO A 67 -4.50 -8.79 7.15
CA PRO A 67 -4.37 -7.41 6.68
C PRO A 67 -5.67 -6.97 6.01
N HIS A 68 -6.14 -5.77 6.30
CA HIS A 68 -7.31 -5.20 5.61
C HIS A 68 -6.97 -4.80 4.17
N ILE A 69 -5.70 -4.43 3.95
CA ILE A 69 -5.15 -4.04 2.66
C ILE A 69 -3.84 -4.76 2.41
N VAL A 70 -3.67 -5.35 1.23
CA VAL A 70 -2.42 -5.98 0.79
C VAL A 70 -1.92 -5.32 -0.49
N LEU A 71 -0.68 -4.87 -0.43
CA LEU A 71 0.04 -4.24 -1.54
C LEU A 71 1.06 -5.23 -2.08
N ILE A 72 0.81 -5.76 -3.27
CA ILE A 72 1.66 -6.77 -3.91
C ILE A 72 2.52 -6.11 -4.97
N GLN A 73 3.80 -6.48 -5.04
CA GLN A 73 4.73 -6.14 -6.10
C GLN A 73 5.24 -7.41 -6.78
N GLU A 74 5.73 -7.26 -7.99
CA GLU A 74 6.20 -8.35 -8.87
C GLU A 74 5.16 -9.43 -9.19
N ALA A 75 3.89 -9.14 -9.22
CA ALA A 75 2.86 -10.05 -9.72
C ALA A 75 2.84 -10.08 -11.26
N PHE A 76 3.97 -10.42 -11.89
CA PHE A 76 4.12 -10.47 -13.35
C PHE A 76 3.63 -11.78 -13.96
N ASP A 77 3.71 -12.87 -13.19
CA ASP A 77 3.29 -14.21 -13.61
C ASP A 77 1.79 -14.39 -13.40
N GLY A 78 1.06 -14.80 -14.44
CA GLY A 78 -0.40 -15.04 -14.32
C GLY A 78 -0.79 -16.05 -13.22
N ARG A 79 0.12 -16.97 -12.84
CA ARG A 79 -0.11 -17.89 -11.71
C ARG A 79 -0.17 -17.19 -10.35
N SER A 80 0.44 -15.99 -10.22
CA SER A 80 0.36 -15.19 -8.99
C SER A 80 -1.05 -14.66 -8.70
N ASN A 81 -1.96 -14.72 -9.70
CA ASN A 81 -3.35 -14.32 -9.52
C ASN A 81 -4.08 -15.12 -8.46
N ILE A 82 -3.62 -16.34 -8.17
CA ILE A 82 -4.20 -17.16 -7.10
C ILE A 82 -4.24 -16.40 -5.77
N VAL A 83 -3.27 -15.52 -5.50
CA VAL A 83 -3.25 -14.70 -4.29
C VAL A 83 -4.45 -13.75 -4.27
N ALA A 84 -4.80 -13.13 -5.39
CA ALA A 84 -5.95 -12.24 -5.48
C ALA A 84 -7.30 -12.99 -5.58
N GLU A 85 -7.29 -14.16 -6.22
CA GLU A 85 -8.51 -14.92 -6.53
C GLU A 85 -9.03 -15.74 -5.34
N THR A 86 -8.16 -16.20 -4.45
CA THR A 86 -8.51 -17.18 -3.41
C THR A 86 -8.47 -16.67 -1.98
N THR A 87 -8.03 -15.43 -1.74
CA THR A 87 -7.86 -14.89 -0.38
C THR A 87 -9.07 -14.12 0.16
N GLY A 88 -10.16 -14.08 -0.59
CA GLY A 88 -11.46 -13.55 -0.14
C GLY A 88 -11.54 -12.03 -0.04
N TYR A 89 -10.52 -11.27 -0.50
CA TYR A 89 -10.62 -9.81 -0.58
C TYR A 89 -11.72 -9.39 -1.55
N LYS A 90 -12.57 -8.44 -1.10
CA LYS A 90 -13.74 -8.02 -1.87
C LYS A 90 -13.37 -7.12 -3.05
N TYR A 91 -12.30 -6.35 -2.92
CA TYR A 91 -11.84 -5.39 -3.91
C TYR A 91 -10.42 -5.72 -4.34
N VAL A 92 -10.21 -5.85 -5.64
CA VAL A 92 -8.92 -6.14 -6.27
C VAL A 92 -8.65 -5.09 -7.32
N LEU A 93 -7.57 -4.35 -7.16
CA LEU A 93 -7.11 -3.34 -8.10
C LEU A 93 -5.76 -3.76 -8.68
N ALA A 94 -5.72 -4.05 -9.97
CA ALA A 94 -4.46 -4.28 -10.69
C ALA A 94 -3.88 -2.96 -11.21
N GLY A 95 -2.57 -2.85 -11.18
CA GLY A 95 -1.84 -1.74 -11.78
C GLY A 95 -1.84 -1.81 -13.31
N PRO A 96 -1.22 -0.82 -13.99
CA PRO A 96 -1.25 -0.72 -15.44
C PRO A 96 -0.67 -1.96 -16.14
N GLY A 97 -1.35 -2.38 -17.18
CA GLY A 97 -0.89 -3.42 -18.09
C GLY A 97 0.28 -2.94 -18.96
N ARG A 98 0.78 -3.84 -19.82
CA ARG A 98 1.94 -3.54 -20.69
C ARG A 98 1.68 -2.40 -21.69
N LYS A 99 0.42 -2.20 -22.08
CA LYS A 99 0.00 -1.21 -23.09
C LYS A 99 -0.45 0.11 -22.50
N ASP A 100 -0.67 0.16 -21.20
CA ASP A 100 -1.17 1.37 -20.58
C ASP A 100 -0.05 2.40 -20.56
N ALA A 101 -0.18 3.35 -21.48
CA ALA A 101 0.72 4.47 -21.55
C ALA A 101 0.69 5.26 -20.24
N SER A 102 1.79 5.96 -19.99
CA SER A 102 1.92 6.98 -18.95
C SER A 102 0.92 8.15 -19.16
N LYS A 103 -0.38 7.88 -19.13
CA LYS A 103 -1.44 8.87 -19.14
C LYS A 103 -2.08 8.91 -17.77
N HIS A 104 -2.45 10.11 -17.33
CA HIS A 104 -3.31 10.33 -16.17
C HIS A 104 -4.66 9.65 -16.42
N GLY A 105 -4.73 8.35 -16.26
CA GLY A 105 -5.94 7.57 -16.51
C GLY A 105 -6.56 7.15 -15.18
N LYS A 106 -7.90 7.19 -15.12
CA LYS A 106 -8.62 6.46 -14.07
C LYS A 106 -8.29 4.98 -14.25
N ALA A 107 -7.75 4.31 -13.23
CA ALA A 107 -7.63 2.86 -13.26
C ALA A 107 -9.04 2.27 -13.28
N HIS A 108 -9.29 1.33 -14.19
CA HIS A 108 -10.52 0.56 -14.15
C HIS A 108 -10.42 -0.45 -13.01
N TRP A 109 -11.11 -0.17 -11.90
CA TRP A 109 -11.32 -1.18 -10.87
C TRP A 109 -12.40 -2.14 -11.35
N ALA A 110 -12.11 -3.41 -11.28
CA ALA A 110 -13.08 -4.44 -11.57
C ALA A 110 -13.36 -5.21 -10.29
N GLN A 111 -14.61 -5.11 -9.86
CA GLN A 111 -15.19 -6.08 -8.95
C GLN A 111 -15.06 -7.45 -9.62
N LYS A 112 -14.14 -8.31 -9.08
CA LYS A 112 -13.91 -9.71 -9.52
C LYS A 112 -14.09 -9.96 -11.03
N THR A 113 -13.31 -9.37 -11.89
CA THR A 113 -13.32 -9.76 -13.30
C THR A 113 -11.95 -10.28 -13.75
N ARG A 114 -12.02 -11.49 -14.24
CA ARG A 114 -10.98 -12.44 -14.65
C ARG A 114 -10.10 -12.02 -15.83
N LYS A 115 -10.12 -10.77 -16.29
CA LYS A 115 -9.49 -10.40 -17.58
C LYS A 115 -8.72 -9.07 -17.54
N ALA A 116 -7.69 -8.97 -16.73
CA ALA A 116 -6.74 -7.87 -16.85
C ALA A 116 -5.36 -8.31 -17.37
N TYR A 117 -5.30 -9.35 -18.17
CA TYR A 117 -4.03 -9.90 -18.62
C TYR A 117 -3.91 -9.93 -20.14
N ALA A 118 -2.77 -9.41 -20.58
CA ALA A 118 -2.27 -9.42 -21.93
C ALA A 118 -2.96 -8.51 -22.92
N SER A 119 -2.42 -7.33 -23.03
CA SER A 119 -2.58 -6.51 -24.22
C SER A 119 -1.20 -6.02 -24.69
N PHE A 120 -0.84 -6.42 -25.89
CA PHE A 120 0.42 -6.06 -26.56
C PHE A 120 0.29 -4.73 -27.29
N SER A 121 1.01 -3.67 -26.95
CA SER A 121 1.24 -2.55 -27.89
C SER A 121 2.30 -1.50 -27.53
N ASP A 122 3.03 -1.67 -26.43
CA ASP A 122 4.28 -0.93 -26.33
C ASP A 122 5.43 -1.91 -26.65
N PRO A 123 6.11 -1.79 -27.76
CA PRO A 123 7.20 -2.71 -28.13
C PRO A 123 8.38 -2.68 -27.14
N GLN A 124 8.40 -1.71 -26.21
CA GLN A 124 9.45 -1.58 -25.20
C GLN A 124 9.10 -2.25 -23.86
N LYS A 125 7.81 -2.58 -23.61
CA LYS A 125 7.38 -3.19 -22.35
C LYS A 125 6.92 -4.63 -22.56
N PHE A 126 7.62 -5.58 -21.95
CA PHE A 126 7.29 -7.01 -22.02
C PHE A 126 6.39 -7.48 -20.88
N LEU A 127 6.41 -6.79 -19.76
CA LEU A 127 5.65 -7.11 -18.55
C LEU A 127 4.73 -5.95 -18.17
N ASN A 128 3.64 -6.27 -17.48
CA ASN A 128 2.77 -5.29 -16.81
C ASN A 128 3.52 -4.59 -15.67
N SER A 129 2.80 -3.83 -14.83
CA SER A 129 3.41 -3.17 -13.66
C SER A 129 3.81 -4.13 -12.54
N GLY A 130 3.22 -5.31 -12.47
CA GLY A 130 3.36 -6.26 -11.37
C GLY A 130 2.72 -5.79 -10.06
N LEU A 131 1.88 -4.74 -10.09
CA LEU A 131 1.25 -4.19 -8.89
C LEU A 131 -0.18 -4.70 -8.75
N ILE A 132 -0.53 -5.08 -7.51
CA ILE A 132 -1.91 -5.39 -7.11
C ILE A 132 -2.17 -4.75 -5.75
N ILE A 133 -3.36 -4.21 -5.55
CA ILE A 133 -3.91 -3.83 -4.26
C ILE A 133 -5.12 -4.71 -3.99
N LEU A 134 -5.11 -5.44 -2.88
CA LEU A 134 -6.25 -6.17 -2.35
C LEU A 134 -6.82 -5.39 -1.18
N SER A 135 -8.14 -5.28 -1.08
CA SER A 135 -8.79 -4.58 0.01
C SER A 135 -10.07 -5.28 0.46
N ASP A 136 -10.28 -5.37 1.76
CA ASP A 136 -11.57 -5.74 2.36
C ASP A 136 -12.57 -4.60 2.28
N TYR A 137 -12.10 -3.35 2.14
CA TYR A 137 -12.89 -2.14 2.13
C TYR A 137 -13.10 -1.59 0.71
N PRO A 138 -14.20 -0.83 0.49
CA PRO A 138 -14.50 -0.26 -0.83
C PRO A 138 -13.38 0.63 -1.37
N ILE A 139 -12.94 0.35 -2.59
CA ILE A 139 -12.08 1.25 -3.37
C ILE A 139 -13.01 2.16 -4.17
N ILE A 140 -13.13 3.42 -3.77
CA ILE A 140 -14.06 4.39 -4.36
C ILE A 140 -13.46 5.16 -5.54
N GLU A 141 -12.13 5.26 -5.58
CA GLU A 141 -11.38 5.85 -6.70
C GLU A 141 -10.06 5.12 -6.88
N ALA A 142 -9.61 5.02 -8.12
CA ALA A 142 -8.31 4.45 -8.45
C ALA A 142 -7.62 5.27 -9.54
N ARG A 143 -6.31 5.50 -9.38
CA ARG A 143 -5.45 6.17 -10.37
C ARG A 143 -4.12 5.46 -10.48
N HIS A 144 -3.44 5.64 -11.59
CA HIS A 144 -2.08 5.16 -11.77
C HIS A 144 -1.24 6.11 -12.63
N LYS A 145 0.07 6.01 -12.46
CA LYS A 145 1.08 6.67 -13.31
C LYS A 145 2.17 5.65 -13.62
N ALA A 146 2.23 5.19 -14.85
CA ALA A 146 3.35 4.39 -15.33
C ALA A 146 4.60 5.26 -15.46
N PHE A 147 5.76 4.71 -15.10
CA PHE A 147 7.03 5.39 -15.29
C PHE A 147 7.41 5.43 -16.77
N SER A 148 7.94 6.57 -17.22
CA SER A 148 8.39 6.77 -18.60
C SER A 148 9.70 6.03 -18.89
N SER A 149 10.07 5.93 -20.14
CA SER A 149 11.29 5.21 -20.57
C SER A 149 12.59 5.83 -20.04
N ASP A 150 12.58 7.10 -19.70
CA ASP A 150 13.71 7.80 -19.10
C ASP A 150 13.74 7.72 -17.56
N GLU A 151 12.73 7.11 -16.96
CA GLU A 151 12.60 6.82 -15.52
C GLU A 151 12.94 5.37 -15.18
N CYS A 152 13.56 4.62 -16.10
CA CYS A 152 14.01 3.26 -15.85
C CYS A 152 15.45 3.06 -16.34
N ALA A 153 16.08 1.96 -15.90
CA ALA A 153 17.41 1.56 -16.34
C ALA A 153 17.51 0.04 -16.47
N GLY A 154 18.15 -0.42 -17.55
CA GLY A 154 18.43 -1.82 -17.80
C GLY A 154 17.17 -2.69 -17.92
N PHE A 155 17.22 -3.91 -17.34
CA PHE A 155 16.09 -4.85 -17.42
C PHE A 155 14.81 -4.37 -16.74
N ASP A 156 14.89 -3.43 -15.80
CA ASP A 156 13.68 -2.85 -15.20
C ASP A 156 12.83 -2.10 -16.23
N CYS A 157 13.40 -1.65 -17.35
CA CYS A 157 12.64 -1.03 -18.44
C CYS A 157 11.72 -2.01 -19.19
N LEU A 158 11.91 -3.30 -19.02
CA LEU A 158 11.07 -4.32 -19.64
C LEU A 158 9.70 -4.46 -18.99
N SER A 159 9.55 -4.02 -17.75
CA SER A 159 8.27 -3.98 -17.03
C SER A 159 7.68 -2.57 -17.04
N ASN A 160 6.36 -2.48 -17.02
CA ASN A 160 5.65 -1.22 -16.98
C ASN A 160 5.46 -0.74 -15.52
N LYS A 161 6.58 -0.67 -14.76
CA LYS A 161 6.56 -0.23 -13.36
C LYS A 161 5.81 1.10 -13.22
N ALA A 162 5.11 1.28 -12.11
CA ALA A 162 4.17 2.36 -11.96
C ALA A 162 3.96 2.75 -10.49
N ILE A 163 3.21 3.80 -10.30
CA ILE A 163 2.56 4.19 -9.07
C ILE A 163 1.09 3.82 -9.21
N LEU A 164 0.49 3.18 -8.20
CA LEU A 164 -0.91 2.79 -8.16
C LEU A 164 -1.56 3.33 -6.90
N LEU A 165 -2.63 4.11 -7.05
CA LEU A 165 -3.45 4.66 -5.96
C LEU A 165 -4.77 3.93 -5.90
N ALA A 166 -5.13 3.53 -4.69
CA ALA A 166 -6.50 3.17 -4.30
C ALA A 166 -6.97 4.15 -3.22
N ARG A 167 -8.06 4.86 -3.47
CA ARG A 167 -8.77 5.64 -2.44
C ARG A 167 -9.78 4.73 -1.78
N VAL A 168 -9.57 4.44 -0.50
CA VAL A 168 -10.29 3.41 0.24
C VAL A 168 -11.21 4.04 1.27
N GLN A 169 -12.50 3.67 1.24
CA GLN A 169 -13.44 4.05 2.28
C GLN A 169 -13.33 3.06 3.46
N VAL A 170 -12.63 3.47 4.49
CA VAL A 170 -12.48 2.67 5.72
C VAL A 170 -13.74 2.82 6.56
N PRO A 171 -14.39 1.71 6.98
CA PRO A 171 -15.60 1.79 7.81
C PRO A 171 -15.36 2.56 9.10
N GLY A 172 -16.26 3.51 9.42
CA GLY A 172 -16.16 4.35 10.61
C GLY A 172 -15.21 5.54 10.48
N VAL A 173 -14.53 5.71 9.35
CA VAL A 173 -13.75 6.91 9.02
C VAL A 173 -14.54 7.71 7.99
N GLU A 174 -14.81 8.99 8.27
CA GLU A 174 -15.59 9.85 7.37
C GLU A 174 -14.83 10.12 6.08
N SER A 175 -13.59 10.59 6.19
CA SER A 175 -12.70 10.83 5.04
C SER A 175 -12.04 9.54 4.57
N PRO A 176 -12.00 9.27 3.26
CA PRO A 176 -11.30 8.09 2.75
C PRO A 176 -9.79 8.17 3.02
N VAL A 177 -9.12 7.01 2.95
CA VAL A 177 -7.66 6.90 3.06
C VAL A 177 -7.07 6.60 1.69
N ASP A 178 -6.06 7.35 1.29
CA ASP A 178 -5.33 7.13 0.05
C ASP A 178 -4.21 6.11 0.27
N ILE A 179 -4.25 5.02 -0.48
CA ILE A 179 -3.28 3.92 -0.42
C ILE A 179 -2.49 3.89 -1.71
N ILE A 180 -1.19 4.08 -1.60
CA ILE A 180 -0.25 4.07 -2.73
C ILE A 180 0.60 2.81 -2.68
N ASN A 181 0.60 2.05 -3.78
CA ASN A 181 1.51 0.93 -4.04
C ASN A 181 2.46 1.28 -5.19
N SER A 182 3.74 0.97 -5.04
CA SER A 182 4.72 1.15 -6.13
C SER A 182 5.87 0.16 -6.02
N HIS A 183 6.57 -0.02 -7.16
CA HIS A 183 7.81 -0.78 -7.23
C HIS A 183 8.83 -0.01 -8.08
N PHE A 184 9.92 0.44 -7.45
CA PHE A 184 10.92 1.28 -8.08
C PHE A 184 12.03 0.48 -8.78
N ASN A 185 12.87 1.19 -9.52
CA ASN A 185 14.00 0.61 -10.26
C ASN A 185 14.99 -0.07 -9.32
N SER A 186 15.23 -1.36 -9.57
CA SER A 186 16.18 -2.15 -8.79
C SER A 186 17.62 -1.68 -9.02
N ARG A 187 18.52 -2.06 -8.12
CA ARG A 187 19.94 -1.79 -8.29
C ARG A 187 20.65 -2.91 -9.04
N ARG A 188 20.51 -4.14 -8.54
CA ARG A 188 21.26 -5.29 -9.05
C ARG A 188 20.54 -5.97 -10.21
N SER A 189 19.24 -6.16 -10.09
CA SER A 189 18.43 -6.88 -11.11
C SER A 189 18.31 -6.11 -12.41
N ALA A 190 18.43 -4.80 -12.39
CA ALA A 190 18.43 -3.94 -13.57
C ALA A 190 19.62 -4.25 -14.53
N LYS A 191 20.75 -4.76 -14.01
CA LYS A 191 21.97 -5.04 -14.81
C LYS A 191 22.44 -3.84 -15.65
N ALA A 192 22.34 -2.65 -15.11
CA ALA A 192 22.77 -1.39 -15.73
C ALA A 192 23.79 -0.67 -14.84
N PRO A 193 24.55 0.29 -15.40
CA PRO A 193 25.53 1.05 -14.62
C PRO A 193 24.92 1.76 -13.42
N ASN A 194 25.62 1.78 -12.27
CA ASN A 194 25.11 2.37 -11.03
C ASN A 194 24.57 3.81 -11.21
N LYS A 195 25.27 4.64 -12.01
CA LYS A 195 24.82 6.01 -12.30
C LYS A 195 23.45 6.05 -12.99
N ALA A 196 23.20 5.12 -13.93
CA ALA A 196 21.94 5.04 -14.65
C ALA A 196 20.79 4.60 -13.71
N VAL A 197 21.03 3.54 -12.90
CA VAL A 197 20.02 3.04 -11.95
C VAL A 197 19.73 4.03 -10.84
N LEU A 198 20.71 4.81 -10.39
CA LEU A 198 20.51 5.87 -9.40
C LEU A 198 19.69 7.02 -9.98
N LYS A 199 20.02 7.45 -11.21
CA LYS A 199 19.26 8.48 -11.93
C LYS A 199 17.80 8.07 -12.15
N ALA A 200 17.56 6.83 -12.56
CA ALA A 200 16.21 6.27 -12.73
C ALA A 200 15.43 6.32 -11.39
N HIS A 201 16.05 5.87 -10.30
CA HIS A 201 15.44 5.90 -8.97
C HIS A 201 15.08 7.32 -8.52
N TYR A 202 15.95 8.29 -8.73
CA TYR A 202 15.68 9.69 -8.36
C TYR A 202 14.50 10.26 -9.17
N ARG A 203 14.47 10.02 -10.48
CA ARG A 203 13.36 10.45 -11.33
C ARG A 203 12.03 9.81 -10.91
N GLN A 204 12.03 8.51 -10.59
CA GLN A 204 10.84 7.84 -10.07
C GLN A 204 10.39 8.44 -8.74
N THR A 205 11.33 8.83 -7.88
CA THR A 205 11.01 9.52 -6.62
C THR A 205 10.37 10.87 -6.87
N GLU A 206 10.89 11.67 -7.80
CA GLU A 206 10.32 12.95 -8.21
C GLU A 206 8.94 12.79 -8.84
N THR A 207 8.75 11.76 -9.68
CA THR A 207 7.45 11.42 -10.27
C THR A 207 6.45 10.97 -9.21
N LEU A 208 6.87 10.22 -8.20
CA LEU A 208 6.01 9.87 -7.07
C LEU A 208 5.57 11.13 -6.31
N LYS A 209 6.50 12.02 -5.99
CA LYS A 209 6.17 13.28 -5.31
C LYS A 209 5.19 14.11 -6.13
N TRP A 210 5.46 14.27 -7.41
CA TRP A 210 4.56 14.98 -8.32
C TRP A 210 3.17 14.30 -8.37
N PHE A 211 3.11 12.97 -8.47
CA PHE A 211 1.84 12.24 -8.47
C PHE A 211 1.06 12.44 -7.18
N LEU A 212 1.71 12.34 -6.02
CA LEU A 212 1.11 12.61 -4.72
C LEU A 212 0.49 14.01 -4.65
N ASP A 213 1.19 15.03 -5.17
CA ASP A 213 0.68 16.41 -5.22
C ASP A 213 -0.54 16.56 -6.15
N GLN A 214 -0.59 15.80 -7.27
CA GLN A 214 -1.71 15.85 -8.22
C GLN A 214 -2.97 15.13 -7.71
N VAL A 215 -2.82 14.11 -6.88
CA VAL A 215 -3.95 13.32 -6.37
C VAL A 215 -4.41 13.75 -4.98
N ASN A 216 -3.67 14.65 -4.34
CA ASN A 216 -3.97 15.13 -3.01
C ASN A 216 -5.35 15.79 -2.94
N THR A 217 -6.17 15.30 -2.04
CA THR A 217 -7.52 15.82 -1.74
C THR A 217 -7.71 16.06 -0.24
N GLY A 218 -6.61 16.20 0.50
CA GLY A 218 -6.65 16.33 1.96
C GLY A 218 -6.83 15.00 2.71
N ASN A 219 -6.82 13.85 2.01
CA ASN A 219 -6.95 12.56 2.68
C ASN A 219 -5.66 12.15 3.41
N ALA A 220 -5.83 11.42 4.52
CA ALA A 220 -4.72 10.67 5.11
C ALA A 220 -4.18 9.69 4.07
N THR A 221 -2.84 9.62 3.95
CA THR A 221 -2.21 8.86 2.87
C THR A 221 -1.17 7.89 3.41
N ILE A 222 -1.22 6.64 2.94
CA ILE A 222 -0.21 5.61 3.15
C ILE A 222 0.48 5.32 1.82
N VAL A 223 1.81 5.40 1.80
CA VAL A 223 2.65 5.09 0.65
C VAL A 223 3.52 3.89 1.03
N ALA A 224 3.23 2.71 0.48
CA ALA A 224 4.00 1.51 0.78
C ALA A 224 4.33 0.71 -0.47
N GLY A 225 5.40 -0.08 -0.42
CA GLY A 225 5.88 -0.86 -1.55
C GLY A 225 7.37 -1.14 -1.51
N ASP A 226 7.86 -1.75 -2.59
CA ASP A 226 9.29 -1.97 -2.84
C ASP A 226 9.90 -0.74 -3.54
N PHE A 227 10.40 0.20 -2.75
CA PHE A 227 11.03 1.41 -3.29
C PHE A 227 12.51 1.24 -3.62
N ASN A 228 13.07 0.04 -3.45
CA ASN A 228 14.49 -0.25 -3.68
C ASN A 228 15.43 0.69 -2.92
N THR A 229 15.08 1.02 -1.67
CA THR A 229 15.74 2.02 -0.82
C THR A 229 16.72 1.43 0.22
N LYS A 230 17.11 0.18 0.10
CA LYS A 230 18.11 -0.46 1.01
C LYS A 230 19.41 0.33 1.14
N GLN A 231 19.75 1.19 0.18
CA GLN A 231 20.93 2.04 0.22
C GLN A 231 20.61 3.39 0.86
N THR A 232 21.48 3.82 1.76
CA THR A 232 21.36 5.09 2.49
C THR A 232 21.11 6.28 1.56
N GLU A 233 21.85 6.37 0.45
CA GLU A 233 21.70 7.46 -0.52
C GLU A 233 20.29 7.52 -1.14
N ARG A 234 19.76 6.37 -1.59
CA ARG A 234 18.41 6.27 -2.15
C ARG A 234 17.34 6.56 -1.11
N TYR A 235 17.50 6.00 0.09
CA TYR A 235 16.57 6.21 1.20
C TYR A 235 16.52 7.67 1.62
N THR A 236 17.67 8.30 1.80
CA THR A 236 17.76 9.72 2.21
C THR A 236 17.11 10.62 1.17
N TYR A 237 17.41 10.39 -0.12
CA TYR A 237 16.79 11.16 -1.20
C TYR A 237 15.27 10.95 -1.26
N PHE A 238 14.82 9.71 -1.22
CA PHE A 238 13.41 9.34 -1.23
C PHE A 238 12.64 10.02 -0.09
N LYS A 239 13.08 9.78 1.15
CA LYS A 239 12.45 10.34 2.35
C LYS A 239 12.36 11.87 2.32
N LYS A 240 13.46 12.53 1.95
CA LYS A 240 13.52 13.99 1.84
C LYS A 240 12.55 14.51 0.77
N THR A 241 12.46 13.84 -0.37
CA THR A 241 11.68 14.31 -1.52
C THR A 241 10.18 14.13 -1.29
N ILE A 242 9.73 12.96 -0.78
CA ILE A 242 8.29 12.75 -0.55
C ILE A 242 7.77 13.52 0.67
N GLY A 243 8.60 13.75 1.70
CA GLY A 243 8.26 14.54 2.87
C GLY A 243 7.32 13.86 3.87
N TYR A 244 7.02 12.56 3.70
CA TYR A 244 6.13 11.78 4.58
C TYR A 244 6.92 11.14 5.73
N LYS A 245 6.21 10.81 6.83
CA LYS A 245 6.76 10.10 7.99
C LYS A 245 7.03 8.64 7.62
N ASP A 246 8.18 8.08 8.02
CA ASP A 246 8.49 6.66 7.86
C ASP A 246 7.97 5.89 9.09
N ALA A 247 7.05 4.95 8.89
CA ALA A 247 6.45 4.16 9.96
C ALA A 247 7.50 3.30 10.68
N GLY A 248 8.46 2.72 9.96
CA GLY A 248 9.55 1.94 10.55
C GLY A 248 10.46 2.79 11.44
N GLU A 249 10.75 4.03 11.03
CA GLU A 249 11.53 4.96 11.85
C GLU A 249 10.79 5.39 13.12
N ILE A 250 9.47 5.62 13.02
CA ILE A 250 8.63 5.94 14.19
C ILE A 250 8.62 4.76 15.16
N CYS A 251 8.36 3.53 14.70
CA CYS A 251 8.32 2.35 15.56
C CYS A 251 9.68 2.05 16.21
N LEU A 252 10.79 2.46 15.59
CA LEU A 252 12.11 2.32 16.18
C LEU A 252 12.43 3.37 17.26
N LYS A 253 12.01 4.61 17.02
CA LYS A 253 12.37 5.74 17.88
C LYS A 253 11.38 5.98 19.02
N MET A 254 10.13 5.55 18.84
CA MET A 254 9.00 5.84 19.72
C MET A 254 8.32 4.54 20.17
N ALA A 255 9.08 3.65 20.82
CA ALA A 255 8.61 2.34 21.27
C ALA A 255 7.38 2.40 22.18
N GLU A 256 7.13 3.54 22.81
CA GLU A 256 5.92 3.76 23.63
C GLU A 256 4.65 3.91 22.78
N SER A 257 4.77 4.39 21.52
CA SER A 257 3.64 4.65 20.63
C SER A 257 3.52 3.64 19.49
N CYS A 258 4.61 2.92 19.15
CA CYS A 258 4.59 1.90 18.11
C CYS A 258 5.48 0.72 18.49
N VAL A 259 4.93 -0.48 18.46
CA VAL A 259 5.62 -1.72 18.83
C VAL A 259 6.18 -2.42 17.61
N LEU A 260 7.47 -2.77 17.63
CA LEU A 260 8.04 -3.75 16.70
C LEU A 260 7.78 -5.15 17.23
N ALA A 261 7.16 -6.01 16.43
CA ALA A 261 6.90 -7.39 16.80
C ALA A 261 8.20 -8.15 17.12
N ALA A 262 8.13 -9.11 18.01
CA ALA A 262 9.23 -10.00 18.32
C ALA A 262 9.77 -10.67 17.04
N GLY A 263 11.10 -10.68 16.87
CA GLY A 263 11.76 -11.19 15.67
C GLY A 263 11.87 -10.20 14.51
N THR A 264 11.26 -9.01 14.60
CA THR A 264 11.46 -7.92 13.65
C THR A 264 12.67 -7.12 14.08
N ALA A 265 13.86 -7.46 13.55
CA ALA A 265 15.09 -6.73 13.89
C ALA A 265 15.01 -5.28 13.37
N PRO A 266 15.35 -4.28 14.20
CA PRO A 266 15.30 -2.86 13.83
C PRO A 266 16.06 -2.54 12.54
N GLU A 267 17.22 -3.11 12.34
CA GLU A 267 18.06 -2.89 11.17
C GLU A 267 17.40 -3.39 9.88
N LEU A 268 16.60 -4.48 9.98
CA LEU A 268 15.89 -5.04 8.84
C LEU A 268 14.80 -4.09 8.35
N VAL A 269 14.17 -3.37 9.26
CA VAL A 269 13.05 -2.46 8.94
C VAL A 269 13.54 -1.19 8.25
N LEU A 270 14.65 -0.58 8.72
CA LEU A 270 15.13 0.69 8.19
C LEU A 270 16.19 0.55 7.10
N TYR A 271 17.24 -0.23 7.38
CA TYR A 271 18.47 -0.17 6.58
C TYR A 271 18.66 -1.38 5.68
N GLN A 272 18.02 -2.49 5.96
CA GLN A 272 18.25 -3.74 5.25
C GLN A 272 17.09 -4.20 4.37
N THR A 273 16.00 -3.44 4.30
CA THR A 273 14.89 -3.71 3.38
C THR A 273 14.74 -2.63 2.32
N ASN A 274 14.28 -3.05 1.15
CA ASN A 274 13.82 -2.17 0.07
C ASN A 274 12.38 -1.70 0.28
N ASP A 275 11.65 -2.48 1.09
CA ASP A 275 10.23 -2.33 1.35
C ASP A 275 10.01 -1.32 2.47
N LYS A 276 9.14 -0.35 2.27
CA LYS A 276 8.90 0.74 3.21
C LYS A 276 7.42 1.07 3.32
N HIS A 277 7.08 1.67 4.48
CA HIS A 277 5.80 2.28 4.74
C HIS A 277 5.99 3.75 5.15
N PHE A 278 5.48 4.65 4.33
CA PHE A 278 5.42 6.09 4.65
C PHE A 278 3.96 6.52 4.80
N TYR A 279 3.73 7.57 5.58
CA TYR A 279 2.38 8.07 5.81
C TYR A 279 2.35 9.57 6.10
N THR A 280 1.18 10.17 5.91
CA THR A 280 0.87 11.54 6.34
C THR A 280 -0.57 11.63 6.80
N ASP A 281 -0.83 12.55 7.72
CA ASP A 281 -2.17 12.88 8.17
C ASP A 281 -2.99 13.51 7.03
N GLY A 282 -4.31 13.47 7.15
CA GLY A 282 -5.26 14.19 6.30
C GLY A 282 -5.96 15.30 7.07
N ASP A 283 -6.76 16.11 6.35
CA ASP A 283 -7.51 17.23 6.95
C ASP A 283 -8.61 16.76 7.91
N GLY A 284 -9.21 15.57 7.68
CA GLY A 284 -10.29 15.00 8.49
C GLY A 284 -9.89 13.71 9.24
N ALA A 285 -8.63 13.30 9.19
CA ALA A 285 -8.17 12.09 9.87
C ALA A 285 -6.68 12.14 10.19
N ARG A 286 -6.34 11.83 11.44
CA ARG A 286 -4.94 11.57 11.83
C ARG A 286 -4.63 10.10 11.72
N ILE A 287 -3.41 9.81 11.31
CA ILE A 287 -2.93 8.44 11.14
C ILE A 287 -1.58 8.26 11.86
N SER A 288 -1.44 7.18 12.61
CA SER A 288 -0.18 6.84 13.27
C SER A 288 0.04 5.33 13.32
N PRO A 289 1.28 4.84 13.14
CA PRO A 289 1.57 3.43 13.28
C PRO A 289 1.52 3.03 14.76
N LEU A 290 0.86 1.90 15.04
CA LEU A 290 0.80 1.28 16.37
C LEU A 290 1.71 0.06 16.49
N HIS A 291 1.85 -0.68 15.39
CA HIS A 291 2.56 -1.95 15.37
C HIS A 291 3.17 -2.19 13.98
N MET A 292 4.37 -2.75 13.96
CA MET A 292 5.00 -3.19 12.72
C MET A 292 5.56 -4.59 12.89
N GLU A 293 5.27 -5.47 11.93
CA GLU A 293 5.74 -6.85 11.93
C GLU A 293 6.25 -7.31 10.56
N ARG A 294 7.13 -8.29 10.61
CA ARG A 294 7.65 -9.02 9.47
C ARG A 294 6.84 -10.30 9.27
N ASN A 295 6.43 -10.56 8.03
CA ASN A 295 5.64 -11.71 7.64
C ASN A 295 6.29 -12.49 6.51
N PHE A 296 5.84 -13.74 6.27
CA PHE A 296 6.27 -14.61 5.17
C PHE A 296 7.76 -14.99 5.23
N ASP A 297 8.27 -15.28 6.43
CA ASP A 297 9.63 -15.77 6.66
C ASP A 297 9.75 -17.29 6.61
N GLU A 298 8.64 -17.98 6.36
CA GLU A 298 8.60 -19.44 6.23
C GLU A 298 9.25 -19.93 4.94
N MET A 299 9.64 -21.21 4.97
CA MET A 299 10.26 -21.91 3.86
C MET A 299 9.31 -22.94 3.27
N LEU A 300 9.25 -23.04 1.93
CA LEU A 300 8.59 -24.11 1.21
C LEU A 300 9.65 -24.90 0.45
N ASP A 301 9.75 -26.20 0.70
CA ASP A 301 10.74 -27.10 0.10
C ASP A 301 12.19 -26.55 0.23
N GLY A 302 12.52 -26.01 1.42
CA GLY A 302 13.84 -25.45 1.72
C GLY A 302 14.15 -24.11 1.03
N LYS A 303 13.15 -23.45 0.43
CA LYS A 303 13.30 -22.15 -0.23
C LYS A 303 12.33 -21.13 0.36
N PRO A 304 12.73 -19.86 0.51
CA PRO A 304 11.81 -18.82 0.96
C PRO A 304 10.69 -18.61 -0.05
N LEU A 305 9.52 -18.20 0.40
CA LEU A 305 8.37 -17.90 -0.45
C LEU A 305 8.68 -16.80 -1.46
N SER A 306 9.42 -15.78 -1.03
CA SER A 306 10.00 -14.72 -1.85
C SER A 306 11.43 -14.44 -1.40
N ASP A 307 12.21 -13.69 -2.17
CA ASP A 307 13.48 -13.10 -1.74
C ASP A 307 13.28 -11.78 -0.96
N HIS A 308 12.03 -11.38 -0.79
CA HIS A 308 11.57 -10.35 0.14
C HIS A 308 10.77 -10.96 1.30
N LEU A 309 10.65 -10.21 2.36
CA LEU A 309 9.71 -10.44 3.45
C LEU A 309 8.52 -9.50 3.29
N GLY A 310 7.34 -9.91 3.76
CA GLY A 310 6.21 -9.01 3.88
C GLY A 310 6.38 -8.12 5.11
N TYR A 311 6.06 -6.86 5.00
CA TYR A 311 6.01 -5.91 6.12
C TYR A 311 4.59 -5.43 6.30
N GLU A 312 4.05 -5.66 7.49
CA GLU A 312 2.72 -5.19 7.88
C GLU A 312 2.84 -4.08 8.92
N VAL A 313 2.06 -3.03 8.72
CA VAL A 313 1.89 -1.98 9.72
C VAL A 313 0.41 -1.89 10.09
N ILE A 314 0.14 -1.88 11.40
CA ILE A 314 -1.17 -1.55 11.93
C ILE A 314 -1.15 -0.05 12.22
N TYR A 315 -2.02 0.68 11.52
CA TYR A 315 -2.22 2.10 11.73
C TYR A 315 -3.46 2.36 12.55
N GLU A 316 -3.35 3.24 13.53
CA GLU A 316 -4.49 3.88 14.17
C GLU A 316 -4.96 5.03 13.29
N ILE A 317 -6.26 5.11 13.02
CA ILE A 317 -6.90 6.24 12.34
C ILE A 317 -7.87 6.87 13.33
N LYS A 318 -7.70 8.18 13.56
CA LYS A 318 -8.58 9.01 14.38
C LYS A 318 -9.26 10.03 13.48
N SER A 319 -10.61 9.99 13.41
CA SER A 319 -11.38 11.06 12.78
C SER A 319 -11.29 12.32 13.63
N GLU A 320 -11.13 13.49 12.99
CA GLU A 320 -11.15 14.81 13.64
C GLU A 320 -12.54 15.42 13.63
#